data_ecfb75ea708beb97681572bc5f779596
#
_entry.id   ecfb75ea708beb97681572bc5f779596
#
_cell.length_a   1.000
_cell.length_b   1.000
_cell.length_c   1.000
_cell.angle_alpha   90.00
_cell.angle_beta   90.00
_cell.angle_gamma   90.00
#
_symmetry.space_group_name_H-M   'P 1'
#
loop_
_entity.id
_entity.type
_entity.pdbx_description
1 polymer ?
#
loop_
_entity_poly.entity_id
_entity_poly.type
_entity_poly.pdbx_seq_one_letter_code
_entity_poly.pdbx_strand_id
1 'polypeptide(L)'
;MKGDKMPKIQLCVGDLPAKVKFSKSVAVDTETMGLNLKRDRLCLVQLSDEKGNVYLVQIKKGKNCPNLKALLTNPKIIKIFHFARFDVAKIKEDLGLVVSPIYCTKIASKLCRTSSPSHSLKSLCWDLLGVELCKEQQTSDWGAEVLRGYYTMIIGFSQPMRLRY
;
A
#
# COMPACT_ATOMS: atom_id res chain seq x y z
N MET A 1 6.89 2.76 30.58
CA MET A 1 6.74 3.34 29.24
C MET A 1 7.46 2.39 28.28
N LYS A 2 6.71 1.63 27.46
CA LYS A 2 7.30 0.79 26.38
C LYS A 2 7.73 1.75 25.29
N GLY A 3 9.06 1.82 25.03
CA GLY A 3 9.60 2.68 23.99
C GLY A 3 8.96 2.35 22.64
N ASP A 4 8.29 3.33 22.04
CA ASP A 4 7.72 3.24 20.70
C ASP A 4 8.86 2.99 19.71
N LYS A 5 8.93 1.75 19.25
CA LYS A 5 9.90 1.33 18.25
C LYS A 5 9.55 2.04 16.95
N MET A 6 10.43 2.89 16.46
CA MET A 6 10.25 3.57 15.16
C MET A 6 9.81 2.59 14.08
N PRO A 7 8.80 2.95 13.27
CA PRO A 7 8.35 2.10 12.16
C PRO A 7 9.52 1.79 11.22
N LYS A 8 9.63 0.53 10.83
CA LYS A 8 10.71 0.05 9.97
C LYS A 8 10.27 0.01 8.51
N ILE A 9 11.01 0.70 7.64
CA ILE A 9 10.83 0.60 6.18
C ILE A 9 11.85 -0.39 5.64
N GLN A 10 11.40 -1.37 4.87
CA GLN A 10 12.25 -2.41 4.26
C GLN A 10 11.97 -2.54 2.77
N LEU A 11 13.01 -2.35 1.93
CA LEU A 11 12.95 -2.70 0.51
C LEU A 11 13.18 -4.22 0.35
N CYS A 12 12.28 -4.85 -0.38
CA CYS A 12 12.26 -6.29 -0.66
C CYS A 12 12.34 -6.47 -2.18
N VAL A 13 13.49 -6.91 -2.69
CA VAL A 13 13.69 -7.06 -4.13
C VAL A 13 13.19 -8.42 -4.60
N GLY A 14 12.22 -8.42 -5.50
CA GLY A 14 11.66 -9.61 -6.16
C GLY A 14 10.53 -10.30 -5.41
N ASP A 15 10.57 -10.39 -4.08
CA ASP A 15 9.50 -11.01 -3.27
C ASP A 15 9.50 -10.50 -1.83
N LEU A 16 8.39 -10.72 -1.14
CA LEU A 16 8.27 -10.51 0.30
C LEU A 16 9.06 -11.58 1.07
N PRO A 17 9.91 -11.22 2.05
CA PRO A 17 10.61 -12.22 2.84
C PRO A 17 9.67 -13.16 3.60
N ALA A 18 9.92 -14.46 3.57
CA ALA A 18 9.06 -15.50 4.18
C ALA A 18 8.85 -15.33 5.69
N LYS A 19 9.80 -14.65 6.37
CA LYS A 19 9.71 -14.35 7.80
C LYS A 19 8.70 -13.25 8.14
N VAL A 20 8.29 -12.41 7.17
CA VAL A 20 7.31 -11.34 7.39
C VAL A 20 5.93 -11.96 7.57
N LYS A 21 5.27 -11.58 8.64
CA LYS A 21 3.92 -12.07 8.97
C LYS A 21 3.01 -10.87 9.25
N PHE A 22 1.80 -10.96 8.72
CA PHE A 22 0.72 -10.01 9.01
C PHE A 22 -0.31 -10.73 9.87
N SER A 23 -0.98 -9.99 10.77
CA SER A 23 -1.96 -10.61 11.68
C SER A 23 -3.36 -10.70 11.04
N LYS A 24 -4.13 -9.64 11.11
CA LYS A 24 -5.53 -9.62 10.64
C LYS A 24 -5.70 -8.84 9.34
N SER A 25 -4.85 -7.84 9.12
CA SER A 25 -4.95 -6.95 7.98
C SER A 25 -3.58 -6.50 7.48
N VAL A 26 -3.55 -6.00 6.26
CA VAL A 26 -2.40 -5.35 5.63
C VAL A 26 -2.91 -4.22 4.74
N ALA A 27 -2.37 -3.02 4.89
CA ALA A 27 -2.60 -1.94 3.94
C ALA A 27 -1.75 -2.21 2.68
N VAL A 28 -2.35 -2.03 1.51
CA VAL A 28 -1.73 -2.33 0.21
C VAL A 28 -1.91 -1.15 -0.73
N ASP A 29 -0.84 -0.78 -1.41
CA ASP A 29 -0.83 0.20 -2.49
C ASP A 29 0.10 -0.28 -3.60
N THR A 30 -0.08 0.18 -4.84
CA THR A 30 0.71 -0.26 -5.99
C THR A 30 1.26 0.91 -6.79
N GLU A 31 2.51 0.74 -7.26
CA GLU A 31 3.14 1.68 -8.19
C GLU A 31 3.43 1.00 -9.53
N THR A 32 3.17 1.71 -10.60
CA THR A 32 3.28 1.22 -11.98
C THR A 32 4.06 2.19 -12.85
N MET A 33 4.46 1.76 -14.04
CA MET A 33 5.10 2.65 -15.03
C MET A 33 4.13 3.68 -15.61
N GLY A 34 2.84 3.56 -15.37
CA GLY A 34 1.77 4.44 -15.84
C GLY A 34 0.40 3.82 -15.63
N LEU A 35 -0.64 4.40 -16.22
CA LEU A 35 -2.04 4.03 -15.94
C LEU A 35 -2.65 3.03 -16.92
N ASN A 36 -1.94 2.62 -17.96
CA ASN A 36 -2.44 1.63 -18.91
C ASN A 36 -2.18 0.21 -18.38
N LEU A 37 -3.25 -0.52 -18.07
CA LEU A 37 -3.18 -1.86 -17.46
C LEU A 37 -2.39 -2.88 -18.28
N LYS A 38 -2.40 -2.76 -19.61
CA LYS A 38 -1.73 -3.71 -20.51
C LYS A 38 -0.26 -3.34 -20.78
N ARG A 39 0.00 -2.05 -21.00
CA ARG A 39 1.33 -1.54 -21.38
C ARG A 39 2.24 -1.31 -20.17
N ASP A 40 1.68 -0.74 -19.11
CA ASP A 40 2.45 -0.21 -17.99
C ASP A 40 2.51 -1.22 -16.85
N ARG A 41 3.68 -1.83 -16.66
CA ARG A 41 3.84 -2.93 -15.69
C ARG A 41 3.72 -2.48 -14.22
N LEU A 42 3.35 -3.43 -13.37
CA LEU A 42 3.48 -3.30 -11.92
C LEU A 42 4.97 -3.27 -11.52
N CYS A 43 5.37 -2.24 -10.78
CA CYS A 43 6.75 -2.02 -10.38
C CYS A 43 6.99 -2.28 -8.89
N LEU A 44 6.03 -1.85 -8.06
CA LEU A 44 6.15 -1.92 -6.62
C LEU A 44 4.79 -2.29 -6.00
N VAL A 45 4.82 -3.15 -4.98
CA VAL A 45 3.70 -3.35 -4.06
C VAL A 45 4.14 -2.87 -2.69
N GLN A 46 3.44 -1.90 -2.16
CA GLN A 46 3.67 -1.33 -0.84
C GLN A 46 2.75 -2.03 0.15
N LEU A 47 3.32 -2.49 1.25
CA LEU A 47 2.60 -3.19 2.30
C LEU A 47 2.87 -2.51 3.64
N SER A 48 1.83 -2.25 4.45
CA SER A 48 2.02 -1.78 5.81
C SER A 48 1.24 -2.64 6.80
N ASP A 49 1.89 -2.98 7.91
CA ASP A 49 1.26 -3.72 9.00
C ASP A 49 0.60 -2.77 10.02
N GLU A 50 -0.12 -3.35 10.97
CA GLU A 50 -0.84 -2.63 12.05
C GLU A 50 0.11 -1.90 13.02
N LYS A 51 1.43 -2.18 12.95
CA LYS A 51 2.47 -1.54 13.77
C LYS A 51 3.21 -0.42 13.02
N GLY A 52 2.77 -0.12 11.79
CA GLY A 52 3.37 0.87 10.92
C GLY A 52 4.66 0.42 10.22
N ASN A 53 5.08 -0.86 10.32
CA ASN A 53 6.19 -1.33 9.51
C ASN A 53 5.77 -1.37 8.04
N VAL A 54 6.66 -0.96 7.16
CA VAL A 54 6.43 -0.84 5.73
C VAL A 54 7.37 -1.76 4.96
N TYR A 55 6.81 -2.51 4.01
CA TYR A 55 7.56 -3.39 3.11
C TYR A 55 7.32 -2.93 1.67
N LEU A 56 8.39 -2.56 0.99
CA LEU A 56 8.41 -2.13 -0.41
C LEU A 56 8.83 -3.30 -1.26
N VAL A 57 7.87 -4.03 -1.84
CA VAL A 57 8.17 -5.21 -2.65
C VAL A 57 8.35 -4.78 -4.10
N GLN A 58 9.61 -4.68 -4.55
CA GLN A 58 9.93 -4.36 -5.93
C GLN A 58 9.69 -5.57 -6.83
N ILE A 59 8.75 -5.45 -7.76
CA ILE A 59 8.40 -6.51 -8.70
C ILE A 59 9.38 -6.50 -9.87
N LYS A 60 10.14 -7.57 -10.05
CA LYS A 60 11.05 -7.75 -11.16
C LYS A 60 10.34 -8.46 -12.33
N LYS A 61 10.54 -7.93 -13.55
CA LYS A 61 9.94 -8.49 -14.77
C LYS A 61 10.30 -9.98 -14.93
N GLY A 62 9.29 -10.82 -15.16
CA GLY A 62 9.48 -12.26 -15.36
C GLY A 62 9.86 -13.06 -14.10
N LYS A 63 9.93 -12.44 -12.92
CA LYS A 63 10.20 -13.15 -11.66
C LYS A 63 8.91 -13.47 -10.93
N ASN A 64 8.87 -14.67 -10.35
CA ASN A 64 7.78 -15.05 -9.46
C ASN A 64 7.97 -14.44 -8.06
N CYS A 65 6.86 -14.14 -7.37
CA CYS A 65 6.85 -13.60 -6.01
C CYS A 65 5.89 -14.43 -5.13
N PRO A 66 6.24 -15.69 -4.80
CA PRO A 66 5.33 -16.63 -4.17
C PRO A 66 4.85 -16.19 -2.79
N ASN A 67 5.70 -15.55 -1.97
CA ASN A 67 5.31 -15.08 -0.65
C ASN A 67 4.33 -13.92 -0.71
N LEU A 68 4.56 -12.96 -1.61
CA LEU A 68 3.62 -11.87 -1.87
C LEU A 68 2.27 -12.41 -2.38
N LYS A 69 2.30 -13.34 -3.35
CA LYS A 69 1.09 -14.00 -3.87
C LYS A 69 0.32 -14.72 -2.77
N ALA A 70 1.00 -15.48 -1.93
CA ALA A 70 0.40 -16.17 -0.79
C ALA A 70 -0.26 -15.19 0.20
N LEU A 71 0.35 -14.04 0.48
CA LEU A 71 -0.24 -12.99 1.30
C LEU A 71 -1.51 -12.41 0.65
N LEU A 72 -1.44 -12.03 -0.62
CA LEU A 72 -2.54 -11.36 -1.33
C LEU A 72 -3.78 -12.26 -1.51
N THR A 73 -3.60 -13.58 -1.53
CA THR A 73 -4.69 -14.56 -1.63
C THR A 73 -5.10 -15.18 -0.29
N ASN A 74 -4.43 -14.86 0.81
CA ASN A 74 -4.74 -15.44 2.13
C ASN A 74 -6.13 -14.97 2.63
N PRO A 75 -7.11 -15.90 2.79
CA PRO A 75 -8.48 -15.51 3.20
C PRO A 75 -8.57 -15.02 4.64
N LYS A 76 -7.55 -15.24 5.47
CA LYS A 76 -7.51 -14.83 6.89
C LYS A 76 -6.99 -13.41 7.09
N ILE A 77 -6.43 -12.78 6.06
CA ILE A 77 -5.82 -11.44 6.13
C ILE A 77 -6.59 -10.50 5.20
N ILE A 78 -7.18 -9.45 5.74
CA ILE A 78 -7.87 -8.42 4.95
C ILE A 78 -6.84 -7.51 4.26
N LYS A 79 -6.95 -7.36 2.95
CA LYS A 79 -6.15 -6.40 2.18
C LYS A 79 -6.91 -5.08 2.10
N ILE A 80 -6.36 -4.05 2.74
CA ILE A 80 -6.95 -2.71 2.83
C ILE A 80 -6.34 -1.84 1.74
N PHE A 81 -7.19 -1.28 0.87
CA PHE A 81 -6.81 -0.36 -0.20
C PHE A 81 -7.54 0.98 -0.06
N HIS A 82 -6.99 2.00 -0.69
CA HIS A 82 -7.76 3.22 -0.97
C HIS A 82 -8.04 3.31 -2.47
N PHE A 83 -9.31 3.14 -2.88
CA PHE A 83 -9.73 3.08 -4.27
C PHE A 83 -9.18 1.85 -5.05
N ALA A 84 -9.32 0.68 -4.45
CA ALA A 84 -8.78 -0.63 -4.84
C ALA A 84 -8.89 -1.04 -6.32
N ARG A 85 -9.76 -0.39 -7.11
CA ARG A 85 -10.10 -0.80 -8.48
C ARG A 85 -8.89 -0.96 -9.39
N PHE A 86 -8.00 0.03 -9.39
CA PHE A 86 -6.81 0.02 -10.23
C PHE A 86 -5.78 -1.00 -9.73
N ASP A 87 -5.47 -0.96 -8.43
CA ASP A 87 -4.48 -1.85 -7.80
C ASP A 87 -4.82 -3.32 -8.00
N VAL A 88 -6.06 -3.69 -7.73
CA VAL A 88 -6.54 -5.08 -7.87
C VAL A 88 -6.51 -5.54 -9.32
N ALA A 89 -6.92 -4.67 -10.26
CA ALA A 89 -6.85 -4.98 -11.67
C ALA A 89 -5.40 -5.17 -12.14
N LYS A 90 -4.48 -4.31 -11.66
CA LYS A 90 -3.06 -4.38 -12.01
C LYS A 90 -2.37 -5.61 -11.41
N ILE A 91 -2.67 -5.93 -10.16
CA ILE A 91 -2.20 -7.17 -9.52
C ILE A 91 -2.70 -8.40 -10.29
N LYS A 92 -3.97 -8.42 -10.71
CA LYS A 92 -4.52 -9.51 -11.51
C LYS A 92 -3.82 -9.65 -12.86
N GLU A 93 -3.59 -8.53 -13.56
CA GLU A 93 -2.94 -8.53 -14.88
C GLU A 93 -1.50 -9.04 -14.79
N ASP A 94 -0.70 -8.53 -13.85
CA ASP A 94 0.75 -8.79 -13.82
C ASP A 94 1.14 -10.01 -12.97
N LEU A 95 0.39 -10.33 -11.92
CA LEU A 95 0.70 -11.45 -11.03
C LEU A 95 -0.21 -12.66 -11.23
N GLY A 96 -1.28 -12.52 -12.03
CA GLY A 96 -2.18 -13.62 -12.40
C GLY A 96 -3.04 -14.14 -11.24
N LEU A 97 -3.35 -13.29 -10.23
CA LEU A 97 -4.12 -13.70 -9.05
C LEU A 97 -5.28 -12.75 -8.75
N VAL A 98 -6.27 -13.25 -8.03
CA VAL A 98 -7.37 -12.45 -7.50
C VAL A 98 -7.12 -12.18 -6.02
N VAL A 99 -6.97 -10.90 -5.69
CA VAL A 99 -6.78 -10.46 -4.30
C VAL A 99 -8.07 -10.69 -3.51
N SER A 100 -8.02 -11.33 -2.35
CA SER A 100 -9.20 -11.58 -1.49
C SER A 100 -8.76 -11.95 -0.07
N PRO A 101 -9.53 -11.54 0.98
CA PRO A 101 -10.59 -10.54 1.00
C PRO A 101 -10.06 -9.11 0.88
N ILE A 102 -10.91 -8.19 0.38
CA ILE A 102 -10.56 -6.77 0.17
C ILE A 102 -11.43 -5.88 1.04
N TYR A 103 -10.84 -4.83 1.60
CA TYR A 103 -11.54 -3.69 2.16
C TYR A 103 -11.08 -2.40 1.47
N CYS A 104 -12.02 -1.61 0.93
CA CYS A 104 -11.71 -0.36 0.25
C CYS A 104 -12.18 0.85 1.07
N THR A 105 -11.25 1.61 1.63
CA THR A 105 -11.55 2.76 2.48
C THR A 105 -12.32 3.86 1.76
N LYS A 106 -12.11 4.06 0.44
CA LYS A 106 -12.88 5.02 -0.37
C LYS A 106 -14.35 4.61 -0.50
N ILE A 107 -14.62 3.31 -0.74
CA ILE A 107 -16.00 2.79 -0.82
C ILE A 107 -16.66 2.87 0.56
N ALA A 108 -15.98 2.44 1.61
CA ALA A 108 -16.47 2.57 2.98
C ALA A 108 -16.82 4.03 3.32
N SER A 109 -15.95 4.97 2.98
CA SER A 109 -16.21 6.39 3.18
C SER A 109 -17.46 6.87 2.44
N LYS A 110 -17.64 6.46 1.17
CA LYS A 110 -18.83 6.83 0.40
C LYS A 110 -20.13 6.28 1.00
N LEU A 111 -20.09 5.09 1.58
CA LEU A 111 -21.26 4.46 2.21
C LEU A 111 -21.59 5.06 3.58
N CYS A 112 -20.56 5.42 4.39
CA CYS A 112 -20.75 5.86 5.76
C CYS A 112 -20.75 7.38 5.93
N ARG A 113 -20.20 8.14 4.97
CA ARG A 113 -20.01 9.60 5.04
C ARG A 113 -20.65 10.28 3.83
N THR A 114 -21.95 10.05 3.63
CA THR A 114 -22.71 10.49 2.45
C THR A 114 -22.73 12.00 2.23
N SER A 115 -22.62 12.80 3.30
CA SER A 115 -22.56 14.26 3.25
C SER A 115 -21.16 14.84 3.03
N SER A 116 -20.12 13.99 2.99
CA SER A 116 -18.75 14.49 2.79
C SER A 116 -18.52 14.95 1.36
N PRO A 117 -17.93 16.12 1.12
CA PRO A 117 -17.66 16.63 -0.22
C PRO A 117 -16.49 15.88 -0.91
N SER A 118 -15.68 15.16 -0.13
CA SER A 118 -14.51 14.43 -0.65
C SER A 118 -14.30 13.10 0.05
N HIS A 119 -13.93 12.09 -0.75
CA HIS A 119 -13.56 10.74 -0.29
C HIS A 119 -12.12 10.40 -0.73
N SER A 120 -11.26 11.40 -0.92
CA SER A 120 -9.83 11.18 -1.19
C SER A 120 -9.12 10.70 0.07
N LEU A 121 -8.00 9.99 -0.10
CA LEU A 121 -7.19 9.56 1.05
C LEU A 121 -6.73 10.74 1.89
N LYS A 122 -6.33 11.86 1.24
CA LYS A 122 -5.94 13.10 1.92
C LYS A 122 -7.08 13.62 2.82
N SER A 123 -8.31 13.73 2.30
CA SER A 123 -9.47 14.18 3.09
C SER A 123 -9.76 13.22 4.24
N LEU A 124 -9.72 11.90 4.00
CA LEU A 124 -9.96 10.92 5.06
C LEU A 124 -8.93 11.00 6.18
N CYS A 125 -7.65 11.11 5.84
CA CYS A 125 -6.58 11.26 6.84
C CYS A 125 -6.73 12.54 7.64
N TRP A 126 -7.08 13.64 6.98
CA TRP A 126 -7.33 14.90 7.67
C TRP A 126 -8.56 14.83 8.58
N ASP A 127 -9.71 14.41 8.03
CA ASP A 127 -10.99 14.43 8.74
C ASP A 127 -11.07 13.43 9.90
N LEU A 128 -10.45 12.26 9.75
CA LEU A 128 -10.57 11.17 10.73
C LEU A 128 -9.38 11.06 11.67
N LEU A 129 -8.19 11.50 11.23
CA LEU A 129 -6.94 11.31 11.98
C LEU A 129 -6.23 12.62 12.31
N GLY A 130 -6.64 13.76 11.73
CA GLY A 130 -5.94 15.04 11.85
C GLY A 130 -4.55 15.03 11.20
N VAL A 131 -4.31 14.11 10.25
CA VAL A 131 -3.02 13.93 9.57
C VAL A 131 -3.06 14.54 8.18
N GLU A 132 -2.12 15.42 7.89
CA GLU A 132 -1.93 15.95 6.55
C GLU A 132 -0.98 15.07 5.71
N LEU A 133 -1.45 14.63 4.53
CA LEU A 133 -0.64 13.88 3.57
C LEU A 133 0.07 14.84 2.61
N CYS A 134 1.41 14.76 2.57
CA CYS A 134 2.23 15.47 1.60
C CYS A 134 2.20 14.77 0.23
N LYS A 135 2.10 15.55 -0.86
CA LYS A 135 2.00 15.03 -2.23
C LYS A 135 3.34 14.91 -2.97
N GLU A 136 4.47 15.14 -2.33
CA GLU A 136 5.73 15.49 -2.98
C GLU A 136 6.37 14.43 -3.91
N GLN A 137 5.83 13.21 -4.00
CA GLN A 137 6.49 12.14 -4.78
C GLN A 137 5.59 11.27 -5.66
N GLN A 138 4.52 11.83 -6.22
CA GLN A 138 3.64 11.08 -7.14
C GLN A 138 4.24 10.80 -8.54
N THR A 139 5.41 11.34 -8.87
CA THR A 139 6.04 11.26 -10.20
C THR A 139 7.45 10.69 -10.14
N SER A 140 7.60 9.48 -9.61
CA SER A 140 8.88 8.79 -9.54
C SER A 140 9.02 7.76 -10.67
N ASP A 141 10.24 7.51 -11.14
CA ASP A 141 10.52 6.43 -12.08
C ASP A 141 10.52 5.07 -11.35
N TRP A 142 9.31 4.53 -11.17
CA TRP A 142 9.10 3.24 -10.52
C TRP A 142 9.64 2.06 -11.32
N GLY A 143 9.96 2.27 -12.62
CA GLY A 143 10.54 1.27 -13.50
C GLY A 143 12.05 1.08 -13.33
N ALA A 144 12.73 1.96 -12.62
CA ALA A 144 14.17 1.92 -12.42
C ALA A 144 14.65 0.61 -11.77
N GLU A 145 15.83 0.12 -12.18
CA GLU A 145 16.42 -1.11 -11.59
C GLU A 145 16.73 -0.94 -10.10
N VAL A 146 17.12 0.27 -9.68
CA VAL A 146 17.43 0.62 -8.29
C VAL A 146 16.54 1.76 -7.86
N LEU A 147 15.66 1.49 -6.93
CA LEU A 147 14.82 2.51 -6.31
C LEU A 147 15.68 3.30 -5.29
N ARG A 148 16.08 4.53 -5.65
CA ARG A 148 16.83 5.44 -4.76
C ARG A 148 15.91 6.56 -4.28
N GLY A 149 15.90 6.83 -2.97
CA GLY A 149 15.25 8.02 -2.39
C GLY A 149 13.72 7.97 -2.23
N TYR A 150 13.07 6.82 -2.44
CA TYR A 150 11.61 6.67 -2.46
C TYR A 150 10.96 6.46 -1.09
N TYR A 151 11.67 6.75 -0.01
CA TYR A 151 11.19 6.49 1.35
C TYR A 151 10.11 7.47 1.84
N THR A 152 9.91 8.58 1.14
CA THR A 152 9.13 9.72 1.65
C THR A 152 7.61 9.55 1.47
N MET A 153 7.16 8.76 0.51
CA MET A 153 5.73 8.64 0.18
C MET A 153 4.91 7.84 1.22
N ILE A 154 5.57 6.91 1.92
CA ILE A 154 4.95 6.02 2.90
C ILE A 154 5.01 6.61 4.31
N ILE A 155 5.89 7.58 4.55
CA ILE A 155 6.11 8.22 5.85
C ILE A 155 4.85 8.93 6.36
N GLY A 156 3.91 9.32 5.48
CA GLY A 156 2.60 9.84 5.88
C GLY A 156 1.81 8.89 6.77
N PHE A 157 1.99 7.56 6.61
CA PHE A 157 1.34 6.54 7.45
C PHE A 157 2.22 6.07 8.63
N SER A 158 3.52 6.32 8.60
CA SER A 158 4.47 5.84 9.61
C SER A 158 4.92 6.89 10.63
N GLN A 159 4.49 8.14 10.49
CA GLN A 159 4.71 9.14 11.54
C GLN A 159 3.81 8.81 12.74
N PRO A 160 4.32 8.83 13.97
CA PRO A 160 3.48 8.69 15.15
C PRO A 160 2.40 9.77 15.10
N MET A 161 1.12 9.35 15.15
CA MET A 161 -0.01 10.25 15.18
C MET A 161 0.18 11.29 16.29
N ARG A 162 0.49 12.52 15.94
CA ARG A 162 0.30 13.65 16.87
C ARG A 162 -1.19 13.99 16.82
N LEU A 163 -1.94 13.36 17.73
CA LEU A 163 -3.29 13.79 18.03
C LEU A 163 -3.19 15.25 18.50
N ARG A 164 -3.72 16.19 17.72
CA ARG A 164 -4.03 17.52 18.21
C ARG A 164 -5.37 17.40 18.94
N TYR A 165 -5.33 17.57 20.25
CA TYR A 165 -6.50 17.85 21.09
C TYR A 165 -6.99 19.26 20.83
#